data_fd7a7e44ec5deb0706e8856961fe22bd
#
_entry.id   fd7a7e44ec5deb0706e8856961fe22bd
#
_cell.length_a   1.000
_cell.length_b   1.000
_cell.length_c   1.000
_cell.angle_alpha   90.00
_cell.angle_beta   90.00
_cell.angle_gamma   90.00
#
_symmetry.space_group_name_H-M   'P 1'
#
loop_
_entity.id
_entity.type
_entity.pdbx_description
1 polymer ?
#
loop_
_entity_poly.entity_id
_entity_poly.type
_entity_poly.pdbx_seq_one_letter_code
_entity_poly.pdbx_strand_id
1 'polypeptide(L)'
;MTGYILRHEAHFRAVMEEQLRLESSEQIRIRRKRLERNENRIAELKRLFIRIYEDNACGRLSDERFDMLSLTYETEQKQLETECVTLRQEIEVQERQNENVEKFIQTAHKYVGIDKLDGYALRELVSAIYVDAPDKSSGKRVQHIHIQYDG
;
A
#
# COMPACT_ATOMS: atom_id res chain seq x y z
N MET A 1 29.52 28.79 -2.26
CA MET A 1 28.45 28.39 -3.20
C MET A 1 27.86 27.01 -2.92
N THR A 2 28.63 26.02 -2.51
CA THR A 2 28.17 24.64 -2.23
C THR A 2 27.14 24.51 -1.10
N GLY A 3 27.22 25.33 -0.04
CA GLY A 3 26.28 25.23 1.09
C GLY A 3 24.85 25.72 0.81
N TYR A 4 24.64 26.52 -0.21
CA TYR A 4 23.30 27.01 -0.61
C TYR A 4 22.54 25.95 -1.40
N ILE A 5 23.21 25.23 -2.27
CA ILE A 5 22.64 24.15 -3.09
C ILE A 5 22.21 22.97 -2.20
N LEU A 6 23.04 22.55 -1.25
CA LEU A 6 22.73 21.46 -0.32
C LEU A 6 21.52 21.74 0.58
N ARG A 7 21.33 22.98 1.02
CA ARG A 7 20.14 23.36 1.81
C ARG A 7 18.85 23.35 0.98
N HIS A 8 18.91 23.71 -0.30
CA HIS A 8 17.77 23.68 -1.20
C HIS A 8 17.38 22.25 -1.58
N GLU A 9 18.35 21.37 -1.80
CA GLU A 9 18.08 19.95 -2.03
C GLU A 9 17.45 19.27 -0.82
N ALA A 10 17.97 19.51 0.38
CA ALA A 10 17.40 18.96 1.61
C ALA A 10 15.96 19.44 1.84
N HIS A 11 15.70 20.74 1.63
CA HIS A 11 14.36 21.30 1.75
C HIS A 11 13.41 20.74 0.68
N PHE A 12 13.86 20.62 -0.57
CA PHE A 12 13.07 20.05 -1.65
C PHE A 12 12.72 18.58 -1.40
N ARG A 13 13.68 17.78 -0.93
CA ARG A 13 13.43 16.38 -0.54
C ARG A 13 12.39 16.28 0.57
N ALA A 14 12.53 17.07 1.63
CA ALA A 14 11.59 17.07 2.75
C ALA A 14 10.16 17.43 2.31
N VAL A 15 10.00 18.40 1.41
CA VAL A 15 8.70 18.79 0.86
C VAL A 15 8.12 17.66 -0.02
N MET A 16 8.94 17.01 -0.87
CA MET A 16 8.50 15.91 -1.71
C MET A 16 8.11 14.67 -0.89
N GLU A 17 8.88 14.33 0.14
CA GLU A 17 8.58 13.23 1.06
C GLU A 17 7.26 13.46 1.79
N GLU A 18 7.02 14.66 2.30
CA GLU A 18 5.77 15.02 2.97
C GLU A 18 4.58 14.97 1.99
N GLN A 19 4.75 15.44 0.76
CA GLN A 19 3.69 15.38 -0.24
C GLN A 19 3.34 13.92 -0.61
N LEU A 20 4.32 13.06 -0.83
CA LEU A 20 4.11 11.63 -1.10
C LEU A 20 3.41 10.94 0.08
N ARG A 21 3.77 11.28 1.31
CA ARG A 21 3.13 10.77 2.52
C ARG A 21 1.67 11.20 2.62
N LEU A 22 1.37 12.46 2.32
CA LEU A 22 0.00 12.98 2.31
C LEU A 22 -0.85 12.31 1.22
N GLU A 23 -0.32 12.14 0.02
CA GLU A 23 -1.01 11.45 -1.07
C GLU A 23 -1.28 9.98 -0.72
N SER A 24 -0.33 9.26 -0.15
CA SER A 24 -0.49 7.88 0.28
C SER A 24 -1.55 7.74 1.38
N SER A 25 -1.53 8.60 2.38
CA SER A 25 -2.53 8.59 3.47
C SER A 25 -3.94 8.91 2.97
N GLU A 26 -4.07 9.82 2.00
CA GLU A 26 -5.36 10.14 1.38
C GLU A 26 -5.88 8.95 0.56
N GLN A 27 -5.03 8.23 -0.17
CA GLN A 27 -5.43 7.02 -0.88
C GLN A 27 -5.94 5.93 0.06
N ILE A 28 -5.27 5.71 1.18
CA ILE A 28 -5.74 4.77 2.21
C ILE A 28 -7.10 5.22 2.76
N ARG A 29 -7.29 6.50 3.03
CA ARG A 29 -8.55 7.07 3.52
C ARG A 29 -9.71 6.84 2.54
N ILE A 30 -9.47 7.06 1.25
CA ILE A 30 -10.47 6.83 0.19
C ILE A 30 -10.85 5.35 0.13
N ARG A 31 -9.86 4.43 0.15
CA ARG A 31 -10.11 2.99 0.13
C ARG A 31 -10.88 2.52 1.36
N ARG A 32 -10.54 3.00 2.55
CA ARG A 32 -11.28 2.69 3.78
C ARG A 32 -12.74 3.13 3.73
N LYS A 33 -13.02 4.34 3.22
CA LYS A 33 -14.40 4.81 3.03
C LYS A 33 -15.16 3.96 2.02
N ARG A 34 -14.51 3.49 0.96
CA ARG A 34 -15.12 2.59 -0.02
C ARG A 34 -15.43 1.23 0.59
N LEU A 35 -14.49 0.68 1.36
CA LEU A 35 -14.67 -0.57 2.10
C LEU A 35 -15.88 -0.49 3.05
N GLU A 36 -15.93 0.54 3.89
CA GLU A 36 -17.05 0.77 4.81
C GLU A 36 -18.40 0.88 4.07
N ARG A 37 -18.44 1.57 2.94
CA ARG A 37 -19.65 1.68 2.12
C ARG A 37 -20.09 0.32 1.57
N ASN A 38 -19.17 -0.47 1.08
CA ASN A 38 -19.43 -1.81 0.58
C ASN A 38 -19.93 -2.74 1.69
N GLU A 39 -19.33 -2.71 2.87
CA GLU A 39 -19.74 -3.50 4.04
C GLU A 39 -21.17 -3.11 4.49
N ASN A 40 -21.48 -1.82 4.52
CA ASN A 40 -22.84 -1.33 4.83
C ASN A 40 -23.84 -1.79 3.79
N ARG A 41 -23.49 -1.77 2.50
CA ARG A 41 -24.37 -2.26 1.43
C ARG A 41 -24.60 -3.77 1.51
N ILE A 42 -23.56 -4.55 1.83
CA ILE A 42 -23.71 -6.01 2.08
C ILE A 42 -24.68 -6.27 3.24
N ALA A 43 -24.56 -5.51 4.32
CA ALA A 43 -25.47 -5.63 5.46
C ALA A 43 -26.92 -5.25 5.09
N GLU A 44 -27.11 -4.26 4.24
CA GLU A 44 -28.43 -3.88 3.69
C GLU A 44 -29.02 -4.98 2.80
N LEU A 45 -28.21 -5.54 1.88
CA LEU A 45 -28.65 -6.63 0.99
C LEU A 45 -29.12 -7.85 1.80
N LYS A 46 -28.43 -8.20 2.88
CA LYS A 46 -28.86 -9.29 3.78
C LYS A 46 -30.22 -9.01 4.41
N ARG A 47 -30.49 -7.78 4.83
CA ARG A 47 -31.82 -7.39 5.38
C ARG A 47 -32.89 -7.43 4.31
N LEU A 48 -32.59 -6.93 3.09
CA LEU A 48 -33.51 -6.97 1.96
C LEU A 48 -33.82 -8.41 1.57
N PHE A 49 -32.85 -9.31 1.59
CA PHE A 49 -33.07 -10.73 1.29
C PHE A 49 -34.04 -11.37 2.28
N ILE A 50 -33.84 -11.13 3.58
CA ILE A 50 -34.81 -11.62 4.61
C ILE A 50 -36.23 -11.10 4.32
N ARG A 51 -36.34 -9.81 3.98
CA ARG A 51 -37.62 -9.20 3.71
C ARG A 51 -38.36 -9.81 2.48
N ILE A 52 -37.63 -9.98 1.36
CA ILE A 52 -38.24 -10.61 0.18
C ILE A 52 -38.63 -12.07 0.42
N TYR A 53 -37.83 -12.79 1.26
CA TYR A 53 -38.17 -14.14 1.69
C TYR A 53 -39.49 -14.19 2.49
N GLU A 54 -39.67 -13.28 3.47
CA GLU A 54 -40.90 -13.17 4.24
C GLU A 54 -42.10 -12.78 3.36
N ASP A 55 -41.90 -11.85 2.43
CA ASP A 55 -42.95 -11.41 1.50
C ASP A 55 -43.37 -12.52 0.52
N ASN A 56 -42.42 -13.34 0.07
CA ASN A 56 -42.69 -14.52 -0.74
C ASN A 56 -43.44 -15.59 0.09
N ALA A 57 -42.98 -15.91 1.29
CA ALA A 57 -43.60 -16.89 2.17
C ALA A 57 -45.05 -16.51 2.55
N CYS A 58 -45.34 -15.21 2.64
CA CYS A 58 -46.68 -14.70 2.90
C CYS A 58 -47.56 -14.54 1.63
N GLY A 59 -47.07 -14.89 0.46
CA GLY A 59 -47.76 -14.76 -0.81
C GLY A 59 -47.89 -13.33 -1.33
N ARG A 60 -47.18 -12.35 -0.74
CA ARG A 60 -47.16 -10.94 -1.20
C ARG A 60 -46.20 -10.74 -2.38
N LEU A 61 -45.24 -11.63 -2.54
CA LEU A 61 -44.27 -11.65 -3.64
C LEU A 61 -44.40 -12.99 -4.37
N SER A 62 -44.48 -12.97 -5.70
CA SER A 62 -44.53 -14.20 -6.50
C SER A 62 -43.14 -14.87 -6.53
N ASP A 63 -43.16 -16.19 -6.72
CA ASP A 63 -41.92 -17.00 -6.80
C ASP A 63 -40.98 -16.50 -7.90
N GLU A 64 -41.52 -16.15 -9.08
CA GLU A 64 -40.73 -15.61 -10.19
C GLU A 64 -40.00 -14.30 -9.83
N ARG A 65 -40.68 -13.41 -9.11
CA ARG A 65 -40.10 -12.13 -8.65
C ARG A 65 -39.10 -12.36 -7.52
N PHE A 66 -39.41 -13.30 -6.63
CA PHE A 66 -38.47 -13.70 -5.57
C PHE A 66 -37.17 -14.24 -6.17
N ASP A 67 -37.23 -15.15 -7.12
CA ASP A 67 -36.06 -15.73 -7.78
C ASP A 67 -35.23 -14.66 -8.48
N MET A 68 -35.85 -13.75 -9.20
CA MET A 68 -35.18 -12.65 -9.88
C MET A 68 -34.45 -11.70 -8.91
N LEU A 69 -35.12 -11.31 -7.83
CA LEU A 69 -34.55 -10.42 -6.82
C LEU A 69 -33.44 -11.09 -6.03
N SER A 70 -33.65 -12.38 -5.66
CA SER A 70 -32.64 -13.19 -4.97
C SER A 70 -31.35 -13.28 -5.78
N LEU A 71 -31.45 -13.63 -7.06
CA LEU A 71 -30.29 -13.69 -7.95
C LEU A 71 -29.58 -12.35 -8.06
N THR A 72 -30.33 -11.25 -8.14
CA THR A 72 -29.78 -9.89 -8.21
C THR A 72 -29.00 -9.54 -6.93
N TYR A 73 -29.60 -9.79 -5.77
CA TYR A 73 -28.98 -9.48 -4.49
C TYR A 73 -27.75 -10.36 -4.20
N GLU A 74 -27.82 -11.65 -4.52
CA GLU A 74 -26.68 -12.56 -4.38
C GLU A 74 -25.52 -12.17 -5.29
N THR A 75 -25.80 -11.78 -6.53
CA THR A 75 -24.78 -11.33 -7.48
C THR A 75 -24.10 -10.05 -7.00
N GLU A 76 -24.88 -9.06 -6.58
CA GLU A 76 -24.36 -7.80 -6.03
C GLU A 76 -23.53 -8.06 -4.77
N GLN A 77 -24.04 -8.89 -3.84
CA GLN A 77 -23.34 -9.23 -2.61
C GLN A 77 -21.98 -9.87 -2.90
N LYS A 78 -21.92 -10.85 -3.79
CA LYS A 78 -20.71 -11.55 -4.16
C LYS A 78 -19.66 -10.62 -4.79
N GLN A 79 -20.10 -9.69 -5.63
CA GLN A 79 -19.22 -8.68 -6.22
C GLN A 79 -18.64 -7.75 -5.13
N LEU A 80 -19.46 -7.26 -4.22
CA LEU A 80 -19.04 -6.41 -3.12
C LEU A 80 -18.10 -7.13 -2.15
N GLU A 81 -18.39 -8.39 -1.84
CA GLU A 81 -17.50 -9.22 -0.98
C GLU A 81 -16.11 -9.39 -1.61
N THR A 82 -16.05 -9.66 -2.91
CA THR A 82 -14.78 -9.76 -3.64
C THR A 82 -14.03 -8.43 -3.63
N GLU A 83 -14.73 -7.32 -3.85
CA GLU A 83 -14.14 -5.99 -3.80
C GLU A 83 -13.62 -5.63 -2.39
N CYS A 84 -14.35 -6.00 -1.34
CA CYS A 84 -13.91 -5.82 0.04
C CYS A 84 -12.60 -6.54 0.34
N VAL A 85 -12.44 -7.78 -0.15
CA VAL A 85 -11.18 -8.52 -0.01
C VAL A 85 -10.03 -7.79 -0.70
N THR A 86 -10.23 -7.34 -1.93
CA THR A 86 -9.22 -6.59 -2.68
C THR A 86 -8.84 -5.30 -1.98
N LEU A 87 -9.83 -4.50 -1.54
CA LEU A 87 -9.58 -3.24 -0.83
C LEU A 87 -8.81 -3.44 0.48
N ARG A 88 -9.12 -4.49 1.25
CA ARG A 88 -8.36 -4.80 2.47
C ARG A 88 -6.90 -5.14 2.17
N GLN A 89 -6.65 -5.95 1.13
CA GLN A 89 -5.29 -6.28 0.71
C GLN A 89 -4.51 -5.05 0.24
N GLU A 90 -5.14 -4.19 -0.57
CA GLU A 90 -4.52 -2.95 -1.05
C GLU A 90 -4.17 -1.99 0.10
N ILE A 91 -5.07 -1.86 1.09
CA ILE A 91 -4.83 -1.04 2.29
C ILE A 91 -3.64 -1.61 3.07
N GLU A 92 -3.64 -2.91 3.34
CA GLU A 92 -2.56 -3.57 4.10
C GLU A 92 -1.20 -3.42 3.42
N VAL A 93 -1.13 -3.63 2.10
CA VAL A 93 0.11 -3.45 1.33
C VAL A 93 0.60 -2.00 1.41
N GLN A 94 -0.29 -1.03 1.23
CA GLN A 94 0.05 0.38 1.28
C GLN A 94 0.52 0.83 2.68
N GLU A 95 -0.14 0.36 3.73
CA GLU A 95 0.25 0.65 5.12
C GLU A 95 1.63 0.07 5.44
N ARG A 96 1.90 -1.18 5.02
CA ARG A 96 3.21 -1.81 5.20
C ARG A 96 4.31 -1.07 4.46
N GLN A 97 4.04 -0.61 3.23
CA GLN A 97 4.98 0.21 2.47
C GLN A 97 5.28 1.54 3.18
N ASN A 98 4.26 2.20 3.70
CA ASN A 98 4.42 3.45 4.45
C ASN A 98 5.25 3.25 5.72
N GLU A 99 5.02 2.17 6.47
CA GLU A 99 5.81 1.84 7.66
C GLU A 99 7.29 1.58 7.32
N ASN A 100 7.56 0.88 6.21
CA ASN A 100 8.92 0.60 5.77
C ASN A 100 9.66 1.88 5.38
N VAL A 101 9.01 2.77 4.63
CA VAL A 101 9.56 4.08 4.27
C VAL A 101 9.84 4.92 5.52
N GLU A 102 8.93 4.93 6.49
CA GLU A 102 9.11 5.69 7.73
C GLU A 102 10.27 5.16 8.58
N LYS A 103 10.40 3.84 8.71
CA LYS A 103 11.55 3.19 9.37
C LYS A 103 12.86 3.51 8.66
N PHE A 104 12.87 3.46 7.33
CA PHE A 104 14.05 3.82 6.54
C PHE A 104 14.47 5.28 6.77
N ILE A 105 13.52 6.22 6.73
CA ILE A 105 13.78 7.66 6.98
C ILE A 105 14.33 7.87 8.39
N GLN A 106 13.74 7.25 9.40
CA GLN A 106 14.20 7.36 10.80
C GLN A 106 15.63 6.83 10.96
N THR A 107 15.93 5.68 10.33
CA THR A 107 17.26 5.10 10.34
C THR A 107 18.28 6.00 9.61
N ALA A 108 17.90 6.51 8.44
CA ALA A 108 18.74 7.44 7.68
C ALA A 108 19.03 8.74 8.46
N HIS A 109 18.04 9.31 9.15
CA HIS A 109 18.24 10.51 10.00
C HIS A 109 19.19 10.27 11.16
N LYS A 110 19.24 9.08 11.72
CA LYS A 110 20.19 8.71 12.78
C LYS A 110 21.66 8.80 12.32
N TYR A 111 21.89 8.62 11.01
CA TYR A 111 23.22 8.63 10.40
C TYR A 111 23.54 9.89 9.59
N VAL A 112 22.62 10.87 9.54
CA VAL A 112 22.87 12.18 8.91
C VAL A 112 23.93 12.94 9.70
N GLY A 113 25.08 13.19 9.08
CA GLY A 113 26.24 13.86 9.70
C GLY A 113 27.41 12.97 10.08
N ILE A 114 27.35 11.68 9.75
CA ILE A 114 28.47 10.76 9.93
C ILE A 114 29.38 10.85 8.70
N ASP A 115 30.56 11.44 8.86
CA ASP A 115 31.59 11.54 7.80
C ASP A 115 32.17 10.19 7.39
N LYS A 116 31.96 9.14 8.18
CA LYS A 116 32.41 7.77 7.90
C LYS A 116 31.31 6.78 8.27
N LEU A 117 30.87 5.99 7.29
CA LEU A 117 30.07 4.81 7.52
C LEU A 117 30.90 3.76 8.26
N ASP A 118 30.55 3.46 9.50
CA ASP A 118 31.13 2.35 10.23
C ASP A 118 30.42 1.02 9.90
N GLY A 119 31.00 -0.09 10.33
CA GLY A 119 30.45 -1.42 10.05
C GLY A 119 29.08 -1.68 10.70
N TYR A 120 28.69 -0.90 11.71
CA TYR A 120 27.38 -0.98 12.37
C TYR A 120 26.31 -0.27 11.54
N ALA A 121 26.59 0.96 11.10
CA ALA A 121 25.71 1.72 10.21
C ALA A 121 25.46 0.99 8.88
N LEU A 122 26.48 0.35 8.32
CA LEU A 122 26.33 -0.48 7.12
C LEU A 122 25.38 -1.66 7.35
N ARG A 123 25.45 -2.35 8.48
CA ARG A 123 24.59 -3.50 8.79
C ARG A 123 23.12 -3.09 9.02
N GLU A 124 22.87 -1.87 9.48
CA GLU A 124 21.52 -1.38 9.75
C GLU A 124 20.84 -0.82 8.50
N LEU A 125 21.62 -0.36 7.50
CA LEU A 125 21.11 0.26 6.28
C LEU A 125 21.14 -0.65 5.05
N VAL A 126 21.97 -1.69 5.07
CA VAL A 126 22.24 -2.49 3.86
C VAL A 126 21.95 -3.96 4.13
N SER A 127 20.99 -4.51 3.38
CA SER A 127 20.63 -5.93 3.47
C SER A 127 21.59 -6.84 2.73
N ALA A 128 22.15 -6.38 1.60
CA ALA A 128 23.12 -7.14 0.83
C ALA A 128 24.02 -6.25 -0.03
N ILE A 129 25.26 -6.70 -0.20
CA ILE A 129 26.22 -6.11 -1.14
C ILE A 129 26.65 -7.21 -2.10
N TYR A 130 26.36 -7.01 -3.39
CA TYR A 130 26.78 -7.90 -4.46
C TYR A 130 27.96 -7.27 -5.19
N VAL A 131 29.03 -8.03 -5.34
CA VAL A 131 30.26 -7.60 -6.02
C VAL A 131 30.46 -8.49 -7.23
N ASP A 132 30.36 -7.91 -8.41
CA ASP A 132 30.58 -8.64 -9.65
C ASP A 132 32.05 -9.06 -9.83
N ALA A 133 32.28 -10.10 -10.62
CA ALA A 133 33.65 -10.46 -11.00
C ALA A 133 34.30 -9.32 -11.77
N PRO A 134 35.57 -9.04 -11.53
CA PRO A 134 36.26 -7.93 -12.18
C PRO A 134 36.39 -8.15 -13.69
N ASP A 135 35.88 -7.21 -14.46
CA ASP A 135 36.07 -7.19 -15.91
C ASP A 135 37.44 -6.60 -16.26
N LYS A 136 38.23 -7.34 -17.03
CA LYS A 136 39.57 -6.98 -17.51
C LYS A 136 39.62 -6.77 -19.03
N SER A 137 38.49 -6.84 -19.72
CA SER A 137 38.40 -6.81 -21.20
C SER A 137 38.89 -5.49 -21.81
N SER A 138 38.82 -4.38 -21.08
CA SER A 138 39.24 -3.05 -21.52
C SER A 138 40.67 -2.64 -21.13
N GLY A 139 41.48 -3.55 -20.57
CA GLY A 139 42.83 -3.25 -20.08
C GLY A 139 42.88 -2.49 -18.74
N LYS A 140 41.71 -2.04 -18.22
CA LYS A 140 41.53 -1.50 -16.87
C LYS A 140 40.63 -2.43 -16.09
N ARG A 141 40.93 -2.64 -14.83
CA ARG A 141 40.06 -3.43 -13.93
C ARG A 141 38.84 -2.60 -13.57
N VAL A 142 37.68 -3.01 -14.04
CA VAL A 142 36.38 -2.44 -13.68
C VAL A 142 35.61 -3.46 -12.88
N GLN A 143 34.93 -3.02 -11.80
CA GLN A 143 34.15 -3.86 -10.93
C GLN A 143 32.87 -3.13 -10.57
N HIS A 144 31.74 -3.77 -10.78
CA HIS A 144 30.44 -3.22 -10.39
C HIS A 144 30.06 -3.72 -9.00
N ILE A 145 29.49 -2.83 -8.21
CA ILE A 145 29.02 -3.11 -6.86
C ILE A 145 27.53 -2.73 -6.83
N HIS A 146 26.69 -3.69 -6.46
CA HIS A 146 25.26 -3.48 -6.26
C HIS A 146 24.97 -3.51 -4.76
N ILE A 147 24.30 -2.49 -4.25
CA ILE A 147 23.96 -2.36 -2.84
C ILE A 147 22.45 -2.45 -2.72
N GLN A 148 21.97 -3.41 -1.94
CA GLN A 148 20.58 -3.55 -1.59
C GLN A 148 20.36 -3.00 -0.17
N TYR A 149 19.46 -2.04 -0.04
CA TYR A 149 19.10 -1.43 1.24
C TYR A 149 17.94 -2.17 1.88
N ASP A 150 17.90 -2.21 3.22
CA ASP A 150 16.76 -2.64 3.98
C ASP A 150 15.66 -1.55 3.92
N GLY A 151 14.52 -1.87 3.27
CA GLY A 151 13.37 -1.02 3.11
C GLY A 151 12.07 -1.74 3.43
#